data_f7b20bc75255bc300f490f680f261811
#
_entry.id   f7b20bc75255bc300f490f680f261811
#
_cell.length_a   1.000
_cell.length_b   1.000
_cell.length_c   1.000
_cell.angle_alpha   90.00
_cell.angle_beta   90.00
_cell.angle_gamma   90.00
#
_symmetry.space_group_name_H-M   'P 1'
#
loop_
_entity.id
_entity.type
_entity.pdbx_description
1 polymer ?
#
loop_
_entity_poly.entity_id
_entity_poly.type
_entity_poly.pdbx_seq_one_letter_code
_entity_poly.pdbx_strand_id
1 'polypeptide(L)'
;MPELNLDKIVSSLNIRIDNLETKEDIEDLKKDFLGKNSLLSEERKKIYSMSNEDKKKYGQKLTELNNLLIDTIEKAEVSFINELYKQKEKSEFSDISVNWFTHNPTYKHLLSTVMDEVVQIFNSIGYKVAYGPEIETSWHNFDALNTPEWHPARYESDTLYTKDDLSQLLRTQTSTVQIRYMENNEPPVYIVAPGRVFRSDQLDATHSPVFHQLEGLAIDKNLSFQDLKGTLEYFVQQFFGDSVETKFIPHFFPFTEPSAEVLVKWKNGEWLEILGCGMVDPNVLTNVNYPSKYQGFAWGVGIERLAMLRYGIDHIKNFYENDSRFLGQF
;
A
#
# COMPACT_ATOMS: atom_id res chain seq x y z
N MET A 1 25.52 -16.07 61.07
CA MET A 1 24.74 -15.87 59.84
C MET A 1 25.48 -16.50 58.69
N PRO A 2 24.89 -17.37 57.89
CA PRO A 2 25.54 -17.76 56.61
C PRO A 2 25.62 -16.50 55.76
N GLU A 3 26.83 -16.03 55.43
CA GLU A 3 27.04 -14.92 54.54
C GLU A 3 26.57 -15.33 53.13
N LEU A 4 25.60 -14.57 52.61
CA LEU A 4 25.19 -14.70 51.20
C LEU A 4 26.41 -14.30 50.38
N ASN A 5 26.98 -15.23 49.65
CA ASN A 5 28.18 -14.94 48.86
C ASN A 5 27.80 -14.32 47.52
N LEU A 6 27.23 -13.09 47.61
CA LEU A 6 26.73 -12.29 46.49
C LEU A 6 27.81 -12.12 45.42
N ASP A 7 29.02 -11.81 45.84
CA ASP A 7 30.15 -11.55 44.93
C ASP A 7 30.53 -12.79 44.08
N LYS A 8 30.40 -13.99 44.65
CA LYS A 8 30.64 -15.22 43.90
C LYS A 8 29.58 -15.50 42.83
N ILE A 9 28.31 -15.24 43.17
CA ILE A 9 27.23 -15.49 42.19
C ILE A 9 27.32 -14.50 41.04
N VAL A 10 27.56 -13.22 41.35
CA VAL A 10 27.69 -12.16 40.34
C VAL A 10 28.97 -12.37 39.48
N SER A 11 30.07 -12.74 40.12
CA SER A 11 31.31 -13.04 39.38
C SER A 11 31.16 -14.25 38.45
N SER A 12 30.46 -15.29 38.91
CA SER A 12 30.17 -16.47 38.07
C SER A 12 29.27 -16.13 36.88
N LEU A 13 28.28 -15.24 37.09
CA LEU A 13 27.39 -14.74 36.03
C LEU A 13 28.19 -13.96 34.97
N ASN A 14 29.06 -13.02 35.39
CA ASN A 14 29.84 -12.20 34.49
C ASN A 14 30.79 -13.04 33.63
N ILE A 15 31.46 -14.03 34.21
CA ILE A 15 32.35 -14.97 33.50
C ILE A 15 31.56 -15.73 32.43
N ARG A 16 30.30 -16.12 32.70
CA ARG A 16 29.45 -16.82 31.76
C ARG A 16 28.95 -15.90 30.65
N ILE A 17 28.66 -14.64 30.97
CA ILE A 17 28.28 -13.61 29.99
C ILE A 17 29.42 -13.33 29.01
N ASP A 18 30.64 -13.23 29.50
CA ASP A 18 31.83 -12.97 28.65
C ASP A 18 32.13 -14.13 27.67
N ASN A 19 31.61 -15.31 27.93
CA ASN A 19 31.80 -16.51 27.11
C ASN A 19 30.56 -16.93 26.31
N LEU A 20 29.61 -16.01 26.05
CA LEU A 20 28.45 -16.28 25.24
C LEU A 20 28.83 -16.37 23.75
N GLU A 21 28.58 -17.50 23.11
CA GLU A 21 28.84 -17.73 21.67
C GLU A 21 27.55 -18.01 20.88
N THR A 22 26.53 -18.57 21.52
CA THR A 22 25.29 -18.99 20.87
C THR A 22 24.04 -18.48 21.59
N LYS A 23 22.88 -18.50 20.91
CA LYS A 23 21.59 -18.19 21.57
C LYS A 23 21.21 -19.23 22.61
N GLU A 24 21.65 -20.49 22.45
CA GLU A 24 21.39 -21.56 23.40
C GLU A 24 22.14 -21.29 24.72
N ASP A 25 23.32 -20.68 24.69
CA ASP A 25 24.08 -20.30 25.88
C ASP A 25 23.30 -19.30 26.75
N ILE A 26 22.51 -18.41 26.14
CA ILE A 26 21.68 -17.45 26.89
C ILE A 26 20.50 -18.19 27.58
N GLU A 27 19.90 -19.16 26.92
CA GLU A 27 18.84 -19.96 27.52
C GLU A 27 19.36 -20.81 28.68
N ASP A 28 20.54 -21.39 28.55
CA ASP A 28 21.18 -22.16 29.60
C ASP A 28 21.61 -21.26 30.75
N LEU A 29 22.11 -20.06 30.46
CA LEU A 29 22.41 -19.06 31.50
C LEU A 29 21.16 -18.65 32.30
N LYS A 30 20.01 -18.45 31.63
CA LYS A 30 18.73 -18.21 32.30
C LYS A 30 18.28 -19.38 33.14
N LYS A 31 18.46 -20.61 32.70
CA LYS A 31 18.11 -21.82 33.48
C LYS A 31 18.99 -21.97 34.71
N ASP A 32 20.31 -21.74 34.59
CA ASP A 32 21.26 -21.94 35.65
C ASP A 32 21.14 -20.88 36.78
N PHE A 33 20.83 -19.62 36.44
CA PHE A 33 20.76 -18.54 37.42
C PHE A 33 19.33 -18.23 37.90
N LEU A 34 18.32 -18.40 37.04
CA LEU A 34 16.92 -18.03 37.35
C LEU A 34 15.98 -19.25 37.42
N GLY A 35 16.43 -20.42 37.02
CA GLY A 35 15.64 -21.66 36.96
C GLY A 35 15.28 -22.24 38.34
N LYS A 36 14.43 -23.27 38.35
CA LYS A 36 13.98 -23.96 39.55
C LYS A 36 15.10 -24.64 40.36
N ASN A 37 16.18 -25.02 39.72
CA ASN A 37 17.37 -25.65 40.31
C ASN A 37 18.57 -24.71 40.37
N SER A 38 18.35 -23.40 40.25
CA SER A 38 19.42 -22.40 40.28
C SER A 38 20.02 -22.22 41.69
N LEU A 39 21.22 -21.64 41.73
CA LEU A 39 21.87 -21.24 43.00
C LEU A 39 20.96 -20.36 43.85
N LEU A 40 20.17 -19.51 43.24
CA LEU A 40 19.18 -18.68 43.89
C LEU A 40 18.06 -19.50 44.52
N SER A 41 17.65 -20.58 43.90
CA SER A 41 16.63 -21.51 44.44
C SER A 41 17.15 -22.28 45.66
N GLU A 42 18.43 -22.65 45.64
CA GLU A 42 19.09 -23.28 46.80
C GLU A 42 19.19 -22.34 47.97
N GLU A 43 19.56 -21.10 47.72
CA GLU A 43 19.63 -20.06 48.76
C GLU A 43 18.23 -19.74 49.34
N ARG A 44 17.18 -19.77 48.54
CA ARG A 44 15.78 -19.62 49.04
C ARG A 44 15.38 -20.74 50.01
N LYS A 45 15.83 -21.97 49.80
CA LYS A 45 15.55 -23.10 50.72
C LYS A 45 16.15 -22.89 52.10
N LYS A 46 17.28 -22.20 52.21
CA LYS A 46 17.93 -21.91 53.50
C LYS A 46 17.13 -20.96 54.38
N ILE A 47 16.23 -20.15 53.83
CA ILE A 47 15.36 -19.22 54.58
C ILE A 47 14.47 -19.99 55.61
N TYR A 48 14.04 -21.19 55.26
CA TYR A 48 13.14 -21.95 56.12
C TYR A 48 13.74 -22.30 57.49
N SER A 49 15.06 -22.37 57.61
CA SER A 49 15.80 -22.70 58.85
C SER A 49 16.23 -21.50 59.67
N MET A 50 15.87 -20.24 59.29
CA MET A 50 16.32 -19.01 59.96
C MET A 50 15.27 -18.46 60.96
N SER A 51 15.72 -17.55 61.86
CA SER A 51 14.86 -16.81 62.76
C SER A 51 13.96 -15.80 62.04
N ASN A 52 12.83 -15.38 62.59
CA ASN A 52 11.85 -14.52 61.93
C ASN A 52 12.43 -13.13 61.54
N GLU A 53 13.35 -12.57 62.28
CA GLU A 53 14.00 -11.29 61.99
C GLU A 53 15.04 -11.44 60.84
N ASP A 54 15.78 -12.54 60.87
CA ASP A 54 16.77 -12.83 59.84
C ASP A 54 16.10 -13.18 58.51
N LYS A 55 14.93 -13.86 58.49
CA LYS A 55 14.14 -14.17 57.32
C LYS A 55 13.79 -12.91 56.50
N LYS A 56 13.40 -11.84 57.18
CA LYS A 56 13.02 -10.60 56.49
C LYS A 56 14.21 -9.93 55.79
N LYS A 57 15.34 -9.81 56.51
CA LYS A 57 16.57 -9.20 55.96
C LYS A 57 17.19 -10.06 54.84
N TYR A 58 17.20 -11.37 55.00
CA TYR A 58 17.73 -12.29 54.02
C TYR A 58 16.86 -12.37 52.76
N GLY A 59 15.53 -12.33 52.95
CA GLY A 59 14.57 -12.29 51.83
C GLY A 59 14.68 -11.02 50.98
N GLN A 60 14.92 -9.85 51.63
CA GLN A 60 15.17 -8.60 50.91
C GLN A 60 16.41 -8.68 50.05
N LYS A 61 17.53 -9.16 50.63
CA LYS A 61 18.80 -9.33 49.86
C LYS A 61 18.66 -10.32 48.72
N LEU A 62 17.87 -11.40 48.87
CA LEU A 62 17.60 -12.35 47.78
C LEU A 62 16.74 -11.75 46.66
N THR A 63 15.81 -10.88 47.04
CA THR A 63 14.99 -10.18 46.05
C THR A 63 15.83 -9.18 45.26
N GLU A 64 16.70 -8.41 45.95
CA GLU A 64 17.65 -7.49 45.31
C GLU A 64 18.59 -8.23 44.35
N LEU A 65 19.15 -9.36 44.81
CA LEU A 65 20.01 -10.20 43.97
C LEU A 65 19.27 -10.74 42.72
N ASN A 66 18.05 -11.25 42.93
CA ASN A 66 17.23 -11.75 41.84
C ASN A 66 16.99 -10.67 40.78
N ASN A 67 16.63 -9.46 41.21
CA ASN A 67 16.40 -8.34 40.27
C ASN A 67 17.70 -7.93 39.56
N LEU A 68 18.84 -7.93 40.28
CA LEU A 68 20.14 -7.66 39.69
C LEU A 68 20.53 -8.70 38.63
N LEU A 69 20.28 -9.99 38.88
CA LEU A 69 20.57 -11.07 37.95
C LEU A 69 19.70 -10.96 36.70
N ILE A 70 18.39 -10.67 36.87
CA ILE A 70 17.46 -10.46 35.73
C ILE A 70 17.94 -9.30 34.86
N ASP A 71 18.18 -8.12 35.45
CA ASP A 71 18.61 -6.93 34.74
C ASP A 71 19.97 -7.14 34.01
N THR A 72 20.90 -7.86 34.65
CA THR A 72 22.21 -8.16 34.04
C THR A 72 22.09 -9.13 32.87
N ILE A 73 21.26 -10.17 32.98
CA ILE A 73 21.03 -11.15 31.93
C ILE A 73 20.30 -10.51 30.74
N GLU A 74 19.27 -9.68 30.99
CA GLU A 74 18.55 -8.97 29.94
C GLU A 74 19.45 -8.01 29.15
N LYS A 75 20.32 -7.26 29.86
CA LYS A 75 21.32 -6.39 29.21
C LYS A 75 22.33 -7.18 28.39
N ALA A 76 22.79 -8.32 28.88
CA ALA A 76 23.71 -9.19 28.16
C ALA A 76 23.05 -9.78 26.89
N GLU A 77 21.78 -10.22 26.99
CA GLU A 77 21.02 -10.71 25.86
C GLU A 77 20.86 -9.66 24.75
N VAL A 78 20.47 -8.44 25.12
CA VAL A 78 20.32 -7.33 24.15
C VAL A 78 21.68 -6.99 23.51
N SER A 79 22.74 -6.96 24.30
CA SER A 79 24.09 -6.67 23.77
C SER A 79 24.57 -7.76 22.80
N PHE A 80 24.39 -9.03 23.16
CA PHE A 80 24.75 -10.18 22.33
C PHE A 80 23.97 -10.20 21.01
N ILE A 81 22.66 -9.97 21.06
CA ILE A 81 21.82 -9.91 19.86
C ILE A 81 22.25 -8.76 18.93
N ASN A 82 22.54 -7.59 19.51
CA ASN A 82 23.03 -6.45 18.71
C ASN A 82 24.40 -6.73 18.05
N GLU A 83 25.24 -7.47 18.75
CA GLU A 83 26.56 -7.84 18.19
C GLU A 83 26.44 -8.88 17.08
N LEU A 84 25.54 -9.85 17.20
CA LEU A 84 25.18 -10.79 16.14
C LEU A 84 24.65 -10.07 14.90
N TYR A 85 23.78 -9.08 15.07
CA TYR A 85 23.27 -8.28 13.93
C TYR A 85 24.41 -7.50 13.27
N LYS A 86 25.30 -6.86 14.02
CA LYS A 86 26.46 -6.14 13.46
C LYS A 86 27.42 -7.06 12.71
N GLN A 87 27.61 -8.28 13.20
CA GLN A 87 28.46 -9.27 12.52
C GLN A 87 27.78 -9.75 11.23
N LYS A 88 26.47 -9.97 11.27
CA LYS A 88 25.68 -10.35 10.11
C LYS A 88 25.67 -9.24 9.05
N GLU A 89 25.46 -7.99 9.44
CA GLU A 89 25.59 -6.84 8.54
C GLU A 89 26.96 -6.74 7.87
N LYS A 90 28.04 -7.01 8.63
CA LYS A 90 29.40 -7.02 8.06
C LYS A 90 29.66 -8.19 7.11
N SER A 91 29.07 -9.36 7.37
CA SER A 91 29.23 -10.55 6.52
C SER A 91 28.33 -10.53 5.28
N GLU A 92 27.19 -9.83 5.35
CA GLU A 92 26.24 -9.67 4.24
C GLU A 92 26.50 -8.39 3.42
N PHE A 93 27.62 -7.69 3.68
CA PHE A 93 28.00 -6.51 2.90
C PHE A 93 28.40 -6.96 1.48
N SER A 94 27.40 -6.98 0.61
CA SER A 94 27.64 -7.14 -0.82
C SER A 94 28.21 -5.84 -1.36
N ASP A 95 29.34 -5.93 -2.00
CA ASP A 95 29.93 -4.81 -2.73
C ASP A 95 29.00 -4.45 -3.91
N ILE A 96 28.14 -3.47 -3.70
CA ILE A 96 27.21 -2.96 -4.73
C ILE A 96 27.93 -2.22 -5.86
N SER A 97 29.24 -1.93 -5.72
CA SER A 97 30.03 -1.36 -6.79
C SER A 97 30.44 -2.41 -7.85
N VAL A 98 30.38 -3.69 -7.49
CA VAL A 98 30.57 -4.78 -8.45
C VAL A 98 29.30 -4.95 -9.26
N ASN A 99 29.39 -4.68 -10.55
CA ASN A 99 28.26 -4.86 -11.48
C ASN A 99 28.01 -6.38 -11.69
N TRP A 100 27.25 -6.99 -10.79
CA TRP A 100 26.88 -8.41 -10.84
C TRP A 100 25.94 -8.73 -12.01
N PHE A 101 25.33 -7.69 -12.57
CA PHE A 101 24.45 -7.81 -13.71
C PHE A 101 25.27 -7.58 -14.99
N THR A 102 25.66 -8.64 -15.63
CA THR A 102 25.94 -8.57 -17.07
C THR A 102 24.70 -8.00 -17.73
N HIS A 103 24.76 -6.73 -18.06
CA HIS A 103 23.81 -5.91 -18.82
C HIS A 103 22.59 -6.66 -19.39
N ASN A 104 21.70 -7.13 -18.53
CA ASN A 104 20.33 -7.28 -18.93
C ASN A 104 19.73 -5.87 -18.84
N PRO A 105 19.36 -5.26 -19.96
CA PRO A 105 18.75 -3.96 -19.92
C PRO A 105 17.53 -4.03 -18.98
N THR A 106 17.50 -3.15 -17.98
CA THR A 106 16.34 -3.02 -17.10
C THR A 106 15.26 -2.30 -17.91
N TYR A 107 14.25 -3.05 -18.31
CA TYR A 107 13.10 -2.48 -18.99
C TYR A 107 12.13 -1.95 -17.94
N LYS A 108 11.66 -0.72 -18.13
CA LYS A 108 10.52 -0.22 -17.37
C LYS A 108 9.29 -0.96 -17.87
N HIS A 109 8.47 -1.46 -16.94
CA HIS A 109 7.25 -2.16 -17.32
C HIS A 109 6.35 -1.26 -18.18
N LEU A 110 5.78 -1.80 -19.27
CA LEU A 110 5.04 -1.03 -20.26
C LEU A 110 3.86 -0.26 -19.65
N LEU A 111 3.11 -0.87 -18.71
CA LEU A 111 2.01 -0.18 -18.02
C LEU A 111 2.52 1.01 -17.20
N SER A 112 3.70 0.90 -16.58
CA SER A 112 4.30 2.04 -15.85
C SER A 112 4.71 3.16 -16.79
N THR A 113 5.21 2.80 -17.97
CA THR A 113 5.58 3.79 -19.00
C THR A 113 4.35 4.54 -19.50
N VAL A 114 3.26 3.81 -19.83
CA VAL A 114 2.00 4.41 -20.26
C VAL A 114 1.37 5.25 -19.16
N MET A 115 1.34 4.75 -17.91
CA MET A 115 0.81 5.49 -16.77
C MET A 115 1.53 6.83 -16.59
N ASP A 116 2.87 6.80 -16.57
CA ASP A 116 3.66 8.02 -16.37
C ASP A 116 3.45 9.03 -17.51
N GLU A 117 3.35 8.56 -18.75
CA GLU A 117 3.09 9.42 -19.90
C GLU A 117 1.73 10.12 -19.78
N VAL A 118 0.67 9.36 -19.46
CA VAL A 118 -0.67 9.94 -19.28
C VAL A 118 -0.68 10.93 -18.10
N VAL A 119 -0.04 10.58 -16.99
CA VAL A 119 0.13 11.50 -15.84
C VAL A 119 0.85 12.78 -16.27
N GLN A 120 1.93 12.68 -17.07
CA GLN A 120 2.68 13.85 -17.53
C GLN A 120 1.83 14.76 -18.44
N ILE A 121 0.99 14.19 -19.32
CA ILE A 121 0.08 14.97 -20.16
C ILE A 121 -0.84 15.82 -19.29
N PHE A 122 -1.47 15.26 -18.27
CA PHE A 122 -2.36 16.02 -17.39
C PHE A 122 -1.62 16.98 -16.45
N ASN A 123 -0.43 16.59 -15.96
CA ASN A 123 0.41 17.50 -15.19
C ASN A 123 0.78 18.76 -15.98
N SER A 124 1.01 18.63 -17.31
CA SER A 124 1.36 19.76 -18.18
C SER A 124 0.27 20.82 -18.28
N ILE A 125 -0.99 20.44 -18.03
CA ILE A 125 -2.15 21.33 -18.00
C ILE A 125 -2.65 21.64 -16.57
N GLY A 126 -1.82 21.37 -15.55
CA GLY A 126 -2.03 21.83 -14.17
C GLY A 126 -2.70 20.84 -13.23
N TYR A 127 -2.97 19.60 -13.64
CA TYR A 127 -3.47 18.58 -12.72
C TYR A 127 -2.37 18.09 -11.79
N LYS A 128 -2.72 17.81 -10.53
CA LYS A 128 -1.85 17.23 -9.51
C LYS A 128 -2.13 15.74 -9.36
N VAL A 129 -1.12 14.96 -9.02
CA VAL A 129 -1.33 13.53 -8.74
C VAL A 129 -1.81 13.35 -7.31
N ALA A 130 -2.88 12.57 -7.14
CA ALA A 130 -3.42 12.16 -5.85
C ALA A 130 -3.41 10.63 -5.73
N TYR A 131 -3.07 10.13 -4.54
CA TYR A 131 -3.07 8.70 -4.24
C TYR A 131 -4.03 8.39 -3.10
N GLY A 132 -4.54 7.17 -3.08
CA GLY A 132 -5.41 6.67 -2.02
C GLY A 132 -5.24 5.16 -1.80
N PRO A 133 -5.87 4.61 -0.76
CA PRO A 133 -5.76 3.20 -0.40
C PRO A 133 -6.46 2.30 -1.42
N GLU A 134 -6.01 1.04 -1.53
CA GLU A 134 -6.66 0.01 -2.35
C GLU A 134 -7.84 -0.65 -1.62
N ILE A 135 -7.75 -0.75 -0.28
CA ILE A 135 -8.88 -1.18 0.56
C ILE A 135 -9.67 0.05 0.94
N GLU A 136 -10.94 0.06 0.56
CA GLU A 136 -11.82 1.21 0.70
C GLU A 136 -13.09 0.87 1.49
N THR A 137 -13.74 1.89 2.00
CA THR A 137 -15.07 1.74 2.56
C THR A 137 -16.12 1.74 1.46
N SER A 138 -17.24 1.02 1.69
CA SER A 138 -18.39 1.05 0.80
C SER A 138 -18.90 2.48 0.57
N TRP A 139 -18.79 3.34 1.58
CA TRP A 139 -19.19 4.74 1.46
C TRP A 139 -18.36 5.47 0.39
N HIS A 140 -17.03 5.42 0.45
CA HIS A 140 -16.16 6.09 -0.54
C HIS A 140 -16.27 5.50 -1.94
N ASN A 141 -16.52 4.18 -2.04
CA ASN A 141 -16.58 3.51 -3.33
C ASN A 141 -17.94 3.62 -4.02
N PHE A 142 -19.00 3.83 -3.25
CA PHE A 142 -20.38 3.82 -3.77
C PHE A 142 -21.23 5.00 -3.30
N ASP A 143 -21.47 5.15 -2.00
CA ASP A 143 -22.45 6.12 -1.48
C ASP A 143 -22.06 7.56 -1.83
N ALA A 144 -20.83 7.93 -1.56
CA ALA A 144 -20.30 9.25 -1.89
C ALA A 144 -20.29 9.53 -3.39
N LEU A 145 -20.22 8.48 -4.21
CA LEU A 145 -20.28 8.52 -5.67
C LEU A 145 -21.70 8.35 -6.23
N ASN A 146 -22.72 8.64 -5.42
CA ASN A 146 -24.14 8.61 -5.84
C ASN A 146 -24.57 7.25 -6.43
N THR A 147 -23.88 6.16 -6.10
CA THR A 147 -24.24 4.82 -6.57
C THR A 147 -25.30 4.23 -5.63
N PRO A 148 -26.53 3.96 -6.09
CA PRO A 148 -27.61 3.50 -5.23
C PRO A 148 -27.37 2.06 -4.71
N GLU A 149 -28.01 1.69 -3.59
CA GLU A 149 -27.86 0.39 -2.96
C GLU A 149 -28.17 -0.81 -3.86
N TRP A 150 -29.16 -0.64 -4.76
CA TRP A 150 -29.59 -1.69 -5.70
C TRP A 150 -28.73 -1.79 -6.96
N HIS A 151 -27.69 -0.96 -7.10
CA HIS A 151 -26.85 -0.96 -8.30
C HIS A 151 -26.04 -2.28 -8.40
N PRO A 152 -26.02 -2.95 -9.58
CA PRO A 152 -25.34 -4.24 -9.76
C PRO A 152 -23.87 -4.24 -9.32
N ALA A 153 -23.14 -3.16 -9.56
CA ALA A 153 -21.75 -3.02 -9.16
C ALA A 153 -21.50 -3.20 -7.64
N ARG A 154 -22.53 -3.16 -6.80
CA ARG A 154 -22.43 -3.41 -5.35
C ARG A 154 -22.52 -4.89 -4.98
N TYR A 155 -22.90 -5.76 -5.90
CA TYR A 155 -23.03 -7.18 -5.60
C TYR A 155 -21.65 -7.85 -5.51
N GLU A 156 -21.57 -8.89 -4.69
CA GLU A 156 -20.35 -9.71 -4.55
C GLU A 156 -19.95 -10.41 -5.85
N SER A 157 -20.85 -10.49 -6.83
CA SER A 157 -20.51 -10.93 -8.19
C SER A 157 -19.54 -10.02 -8.90
N ASP A 158 -19.55 -8.71 -8.60
CA ASP A 158 -18.83 -7.68 -9.32
C ASP A 158 -17.75 -7.01 -8.44
N THR A 159 -17.97 -6.97 -7.11
CA THR A 159 -17.10 -6.29 -6.13
C THR A 159 -16.49 -7.28 -5.15
N LEU A 160 -15.19 -7.16 -4.91
CA LEU A 160 -14.45 -7.97 -3.94
C LEU A 160 -14.48 -7.32 -2.56
N TYR A 161 -15.38 -7.79 -1.69
CA TYR A 161 -15.48 -7.38 -0.30
C TYR A 161 -14.45 -8.09 0.58
N THR A 162 -14.09 -7.50 1.72
CA THR A 162 -13.30 -8.19 2.73
C THR A 162 -14.15 -9.26 3.42
N LYS A 163 -13.55 -10.40 3.77
CA LYS A 163 -14.26 -11.60 4.23
C LYS A 163 -15.19 -11.37 5.43
N ASP A 164 -14.81 -10.48 6.32
CA ASP A 164 -15.47 -10.33 7.62
C ASP A 164 -16.26 -9.02 7.75
N ASP A 165 -16.22 -8.14 6.74
CA ASP A 165 -16.86 -6.83 6.81
C ASP A 165 -17.23 -6.30 5.42
N LEU A 166 -18.53 -6.36 5.09
CA LEU A 166 -19.08 -5.82 3.84
C LEU A 166 -19.01 -4.28 3.74
N SER A 167 -18.63 -3.60 4.82
CA SER A 167 -18.34 -2.18 4.78
C SER A 167 -17.00 -1.84 4.13
N GLN A 168 -16.13 -2.84 3.95
CA GLN A 168 -14.81 -2.72 3.35
C GLN A 168 -14.66 -3.60 2.12
N LEU A 169 -14.00 -3.07 1.10
CA LEU A 169 -13.83 -3.71 -0.19
C LEU A 169 -12.50 -3.32 -0.87
N LEU A 170 -12.10 -4.07 -1.86
CA LEU A 170 -11.06 -3.64 -2.79
C LEU A 170 -11.70 -2.67 -3.80
N ARG A 171 -11.16 -1.46 -3.92
CA ARG A 171 -11.74 -0.40 -4.75
C ARG A 171 -11.97 -0.86 -6.20
N THR A 172 -13.15 -0.61 -6.71
CA THR A 172 -13.54 -0.97 -8.09
C THR A 172 -13.14 0.09 -9.11
N GLN A 173 -12.73 1.27 -8.63
CA GLN A 173 -12.35 2.45 -9.42
C GLN A 173 -11.47 3.38 -8.58
N THR A 174 -10.71 4.24 -9.24
CA THR A 174 -9.89 5.25 -8.53
C THR A 174 -10.65 6.53 -8.18
N SER A 175 -11.95 6.62 -8.50
CA SER A 175 -12.86 7.72 -8.09
C SER A 175 -12.94 7.87 -6.57
N THR A 176 -12.68 6.81 -5.80
CA THR A 176 -12.58 6.85 -4.34
C THR A 176 -11.54 7.86 -3.87
N VAL A 177 -10.43 7.98 -4.60
CA VAL A 177 -9.38 8.97 -4.31
C VAL A 177 -9.88 10.40 -4.51
N GLN A 178 -10.76 10.61 -5.49
CA GLN A 178 -11.37 11.92 -5.73
C GLN A 178 -12.20 12.37 -4.53
N ILE A 179 -13.02 11.46 -3.96
CA ILE A 179 -13.81 11.73 -2.74
C ILE A 179 -12.88 12.07 -1.58
N ARG A 180 -11.87 11.24 -1.30
CA ARG A 180 -10.90 11.48 -0.21
C ARG A 180 -10.13 12.79 -0.38
N TYR A 181 -9.81 13.15 -1.61
CA TYR A 181 -9.14 14.42 -1.89
C TYR A 181 -10.06 15.61 -1.62
N MET A 182 -11.31 15.55 -2.07
CA MET A 182 -12.31 16.61 -1.85
C MET A 182 -12.67 16.79 -0.38
N GLU A 183 -12.69 15.73 0.43
CA GLU A 183 -12.93 15.84 1.89
C GLU A 183 -11.87 16.69 2.61
N ASN A 184 -10.65 16.77 2.07
CA ASN A 184 -9.52 17.39 2.73
C ASN A 184 -9.00 18.66 2.01
N ASN A 185 -9.58 19.03 0.88
CA ASN A 185 -9.10 20.15 0.08
C ASN A 185 -10.27 20.99 -0.44
N GLU A 186 -10.13 22.30 -0.32
CA GLU A 186 -11.09 23.27 -0.86
C GLU A 186 -10.90 23.45 -2.38
N PRO A 187 -11.99 23.72 -3.14
CA PRO A 187 -11.88 24.08 -4.55
C PRO A 187 -11.12 25.40 -4.77
N PRO A 188 -10.39 25.56 -5.90
CA PRO A 188 -10.41 24.71 -7.09
C PRO A 188 -9.59 23.42 -6.93
N VAL A 189 -10.07 22.31 -7.52
CA VAL A 189 -9.43 21.00 -7.52
C VAL A 189 -9.19 20.54 -8.95
N TYR A 190 -7.94 20.19 -9.26
CA TYR A 190 -7.53 19.57 -10.51
C TYR A 190 -6.57 18.43 -10.19
N ILE A 191 -7.05 17.20 -10.23
CA ILE A 191 -6.26 16.01 -9.87
C ILE A 191 -6.41 14.88 -10.87
N VAL A 192 -5.36 14.04 -10.93
CA VAL A 192 -5.40 12.71 -11.52
C VAL A 192 -5.08 11.67 -10.45
N ALA A 193 -5.80 10.58 -10.45
CA ALA A 193 -5.68 9.51 -9.48
C ALA A 193 -5.29 8.19 -10.17
N PRO A 194 -3.98 7.89 -10.31
CA PRO A 194 -3.51 6.61 -10.83
C PRO A 194 -3.61 5.52 -9.77
N GLY A 195 -3.92 4.29 -10.19
CA GLY A 195 -3.87 3.17 -9.26
C GLY A 195 -4.46 1.88 -9.79
N ARG A 196 -4.20 0.81 -9.02
CA ARG A 196 -4.83 -0.49 -9.24
C ARG A 196 -6.27 -0.46 -8.78
N VAL A 197 -7.10 -1.18 -9.52
CA VAL A 197 -8.51 -1.40 -9.21
C VAL A 197 -8.85 -2.88 -9.34
N PHE A 198 -9.95 -3.29 -8.73
CA PHE A 198 -10.28 -4.69 -8.55
C PHE A 198 -11.75 -4.93 -8.89
N ARG A 199 -12.02 -5.92 -9.73
CA ARG A 199 -13.37 -6.36 -10.08
C ARG A 199 -13.44 -7.86 -10.10
N SER A 200 -14.60 -8.42 -9.83
CA SER A 200 -14.80 -9.88 -9.85
C SER A 200 -14.95 -10.42 -11.29
N ASP A 201 -14.22 -9.83 -12.24
CA ASP A 201 -14.25 -10.22 -13.64
C ASP A 201 -13.49 -11.52 -13.88
N GLN A 202 -13.97 -12.32 -14.82
CA GLN A 202 -13.21 -13.46 -15.31
C GLN A 202 -12.07 -12.98 -16.22
N LEU A 203 -10.93 -13.68 -16.11
CA LEU A 203 -9.79 -13.40 -16.97
C LEU A 203 -10.08 -13.83 -18.40
N ASP A 204 -10.09 -12.87 -19.32
CA ASP A 204 -10.21 -13.10 -20.77
C ASP A 204 -9.15 -12.32 -21.56
N ALA A 205 -9.36 -12.09 -22.87
CA ALA A 205 -8.42 -11.35 -23.70
C ALA A 205 -8.28 -9.87 -23.31
N THR A 206 -9.33 -9.27 -22.76
CA THR A 206 -9.47 -7.83 -22.50
C THR A 206 -9.78 -7.49 -21.05
N HIS A 207 -10.17 -8.46 -20.23
CA HIS A 207 -10.53 -8.28 -18.83
C HIS A 207 -9.57 -9.02 -17.90
N SER A 208 -9.31 -8.39 -16.76
CA SER A 208 -8.54 -8.94 -15.65
C SER A 208 -9.19 -8.52 -14.33
N PRO A 209 -9.23 -9.41 -13.32
CA PRO A 209 -9.74 -9.03 -12.00
C PRO A 209 -8.93 -7.93 -11.32
N VAL A 210 -7.71 -7.71 -11.75
CA VAL A 210 -6.83 -6.62 -11.31
C VAL A 210 -6.33 -5.88 -12.54
N PHE A 211 -6.55 -4.57 -12.59
CA PHE A 211 -6.06 -3.74 -13.67
C PHE A 211 -5.78 -2.32 -13.17
N HIS A 212 -5.27 -1.44 -14.03
CA HIS A 212 -4.90 -0.09 -13.65
C HIS A 212 -5.84 0.92 -14.29
N GLN A 213 -6.28 1.88 -13.48
CA GLN A 213 -7.00 3.05 -13.94
C GLN A 213 -6.22 4.33 -13.64
N LEU A 214 -6.45 5.32 -14.46
CA LEU A 214 -6.16 6.71 -14.15
C LEU A 214 -7.44 7.48 -14.33
N GLU A 215 -7.87 8.15 -13.27
CA GLU A 215 -9.05 8.99 -13.30
C GLU A 215 -8.71 10.45 -13.00
N GLY A 216 -9.40 11.36 -13.64
CA GLY A 216 -9.22 12.79 -13.44
C GLY A 216 -10.47 13.45 -12.90
N LEU A 217 -10.26 14.48 -12.09
CA LEU A 217 -11.30 15.33 -11.53
C LEU A 217 -10.90 16.79 -11.68
N ALA A 218 -11.80 17.61 -12.19
CA ALA A 218 -11.70 19.05 -12.18
C ALA A 218 -12.93 19.65 -11.49
N ILE A 219 -12.75 20.45 -10.45
CA ILE A 219 -13.80 21.18 -9.74
C ILE A 219 -13.41 22.65 -9.67
N ASP A 220 -14.23 23.52 -10.25
CA ASP A 220 -14.03 24.97 -10.19
C ASP A 220 -15.36 25.68 -10.41
N LYS A 221 -15.31 27.02 -10.51
CA LYS A 221 -16.44 27.84 -10.92
C LYS A 221 -16.57 27.80 -12.44
N ASN A 222 -17.81 27.68 -12.91
CA ASN A 222 -18.16 27.80 -14.35
C ASN A 222 -17.54 26.77 -15.29
N LEU A 223 -17.08 25.60 -14.78
CA LEU A 223 -16.68 24.49 -15.66
C LEU A 223 -17.90 23.94 -16.44
N SER A 224 -17.67 23.58 -17.68
CA SER A 224 -18.71 23.12 -18.59
C SER A 224 -18.32 21.79 -19.26
N PHE A 225 -19.29 21.16 -19.91
CA PHE A 225 -19.03 19.98 -20.72
C PHE A 225 -18.06 20.26 -21.90
N GLN A 226 -17.99 21.52 -22.37
CA GLN A 226 -17.02 21.91 -23.39
C GLN A 226 -15.59 21.90 -22.86
N ASP A 227 -15.38 22.29 -21.58
CA ASP A 227 -14.07 22.23 -20.95
C ASP A 227 -13.63 20.77 -20.77
N LEU A 228 -14.55 19.87 -20.38
CA LEU A 228 -14.30 18.44 -20.36
C LEU A 228 -13.89 17.93 -21.73
N LYS A 229 -14.68 18.27 -22.76
CA LYS A 229 -14.41 17.86 -24.14
C LYS A 229 -13.04 18.33 -24.60
N GLY A 230 -12.72 19.60 -24.42
CA GLY A 230 -11.41 20.17 -24.79
C GLY A 230 -10.24 19.50 -24.06
N THR A 231 -10.41 19.21 -22.76
CA THR A 231 -9.41 18.49 -21.95
C THR A 231 -9.13 17.08 -22.49
N LEU A 232 -10.18 16.35 -22.84
CA LEU A 232 -10.05 14.99 -23.36
C LEU A 232 -9.57 14.93 -24.81
N GLU A 233 -9.99 15.86 -25.66
CA GLU A 233 -9.45 15.99 -27.02
C GLU A 233 -7.95 16.31 -26.98
N TYR A 234 -7.52 17.20 -26.10
CA TYR A 234 -6.09 17.46 -25.86
C TYR A 234 -5.35 16.19 -25.44
N PHE A 235 -5.89 15.43 -24.46
CA PHE A 235 -5.29 14.16 -24.04
C PHE A 235 -5.15 13.19 -25.20
N VAL A 236 -6.20 12.98 -25.99
CA VAL A 236 -6.20 12.04 -27.13
C VAL A 236 -5.15 12.44 -28.16
N GLN A 237 -5.06 13.72 -28.49
CA GLN A 237 -4.07 14.24 -29.43
C GLN A 237 -2.63 14.04 -28.93
N GLN A 238 -2.38 14.34 -27.65
CA GLN A 238 -1.03 14.16 -27.09
C GLN A 238 -0.64 12.68 -26.99
N PHE A 239 -1.58 11.80 -26.68
CA PHE A 239 -1.30 10.38 -26.49
C PHE A 239 -1.27 9.57 -27.79
N PHE A 240 -2.22 9.79 -28.70
CA PHE A 240 -2.36 9.01 -29.94
C PHE A 240 -1.88 9.76 -31.20
N GLY A 241 -1.67 11.06 -31.11
CA GLY A 241 -1.28 11.95 -32.20
C GLY A 241 -2.42 12.78 -32.79
N ASP A 242 -2.08 13.87 -33.47
CA ASP A 242 -3.01 14.91 -33.91
C ASP A 242 -4.06 14.44 -34.95
N SER A 243 -3.83 13.31 -35.60
CA SER A 243 -4.70 12.81 -36.70
C SER A 243 -5.85 11.94 -36.19
N VAL A 244 -5.93 11.68 -34.89
CA VAL A 244 -6.95 10.77 -34.32
C VAL A 244 -8.26 11.51 -34.10
N GLU A 245 -9.31 11.04 -34.76
CA GLU A 245 -10.67 11.57 -34.59
C GLU A 245 -11.29 11.03 -33.31
N THR A 246 -11.98 11.91 -32.55
CA THR A 246 -12.72 11.56 -31.33
C THR A 246 -14.22 11.65 -31.54
N LYS A 247 -14.98 10.83 -30.82
CA LYS A 247 -16.42 10.86 -30.80
C LYS A 247 -16.92 10.68 -29.37
N PHE A 248 -17.81 11.56 -28.94
CA PHE A 248 -18.50 11.47 -27.65
C PHE A 248 -19.90 10.87 -27.86
N ILE A 249 -20.19 9.78 -27.15
CA ILE A 249 -21.49 9.10 -27.21
C ILE A 249 -22.13 9.24 -25.82
N PRO A 250 -23.40 9.68 -25.72
CA PRO A 250 -24.10 9.71 -24.45
C PRO A 250 -24.09 8.35 -23.75
N HIS A 251 -23.81 8.36 -22.48
CA HIS A 251 -23.81 7.19 -21.61
C HIS A 251 -24.42 7.53 -20.25
N PHE A 252 -24.51 6.58 -19.35
CA PHE A 252 -24.99 6.79 -17.98
C PHE A 252 -23.99 6.26 -16.96
N PHE A 253 -23.58 7.14 -16.03
CA PHE A 253 -22.86 6.77 -14.81
C PHE A 253 -23.57 7.42 -13.61
N PRO A 254 -23.69 6.72 -12.44
CA PRO A 254 -24.41 7.26 -11.29
C PRO A 254 -23.83 8.57 -10.74
N PHE A 255 -22.54 8.77 -10.92
CA PHE A 255 -21.75 9.88 -10.35
C PHE A 255 -21.54 11.06 -11.32
N THR A 256 -22.08 10.99 -12.54
CA THR A 256 -21.97 12.07 -13.54
C THR A 256 -23.29 12.29 -14.30
N GLU A 257 -23.63 13.56 -14.60
CA GLU A 257 -24.77 13.95 -15.42
C GLU A 257 -24.52 15.33 -16.06
N PRO A 258 -24.46 15.49 -17.40
CA PRO A 258 -24.50 14.41 -18.39
C PRO A 258 -23.22 13.58 -18.41
N SER A 259 -23.39 12.31 -18.81
CA SER A 259 -22.27 11.37 -18.98
C SER A 259 -22.05 11.04 -20.46
N ALA A 260 -20.82 10.66 -20.78
CA ALA A 260 -20.46 10.22 -22.14
C ALA A 260 -19.33 9.18 -22.09
N GLU A 261 -19.26 8.38 -23.13
CA GLU A 261 -18.09 7.59 -23.52
C GLU A 261 -17.34 8.29 -24.63
N VAL A 262 -16.02 8.19 -24.59
CA VAL A 262 -15.16 8.73 -25.65
C VAL A 262 -14.60 7.58 -26.47
N LEU A 263 -14.86 7.65 -27.76
CA LEU A 263 -14.32 6.73 -28.76
C LEU A 263 -13.27 7.44 -29.62
N VAL A 264 -12.28 6.68 -30.02
CA VAL A 264 -11.29 7.10 -31.02
C VAL A 264 -11.44 6.27 -32.29
N LYS A 265 -11.22 6.90 -33.44
CA LYS A 265 -11.22 6.21 -34.72
C LYS A 265 -9.85 5.57 -34.93
N TRP A 266 -9.82 4.26 -34.95
CA TRP A 266 -8.59 3.52 -35.08
C TRP A 266 -8.15 3.38 -36.57
N LYS A 267 -6.91 2.96 -36.78
CA LYS A 267 -6.26 2.86 -38.09
C LYS A 267 -7.05 2.04 -39.13
N ASN A 268 -7.84 1.08 -38.68
CA ASN A 268 -8.73 0.27 -39.56
C ASN A 268 -10.09 0.95 -39.82
N GLY A 269 -10.34 2.16 -39.31
CA GLY A 269 -11.57 2.91 -39.47
C GLY A 269 -12.65 2.60 -38.43
N GLU A 270 -12.41 1.64 -37.52
CA GLU A 270 -13.34 1.29 -36.42
C GLU A 270 -13.28 2.31 -35.28
N TRP A 271 -14.44 2.49 -34.65
CA TRP A 271 -14.53 3.30 -33.44
C TRP A 271 -14.33 2.43 -32.21
N LEU A 272 -13.31 2.76 -31.44
CA LEU A 272 -12.95 2.02 -30.21
C LEU A 272 -13.14 2.92 -28.99
N GLU A 273 -13.93 2.46 -28.04
CA GLU A 273 -14.10 3.11 -26.74
C GLU A 273 -12.79 3.08 -25.98
N ILE A 274 -12.42 4.22 -25.39
CA ILE A 274 -11.20 4.36 -24.58
C ILE A 274 -11.44 4.80 -23.16
N LEU A 275 -12.47 5.61 -22.89
CA LEU A 275 -12.73 6.14 -21.55
C LEU A 275 -14.19 6.58 -21.38
N GLY A 276 -14.63 6.59 -20.11
CA GLY A 276 -15.87 7.22 -19.67
C GLY A 276 -15.63 8.60 -19.05
N CYS A 277 -16.59 9.50 -19.20
CA CYS A 277 -16.50 10.86 -18.64
C CYS A 277 -17.88 11.49 -18.38
N GLY A 278 -17.90 12.61 -17.68
CA GLY A 278 -19.13 13.39 -17.49
C GLY A 278 -18.96 14.56 -16.55
N MET A 279 -20.00 15.38 -16.45
CA MET A 279 -20.08 16.42 -15.44
C MET A 279 -20.40 15.76 -14.09
N VAL A 280 -19.71 16.16 -13.04
CA VAL A 280 -19.90 15.57 -11.71
C VAL A 280 -21.31 15.84 -11.21
N ASP A 281 -22.01 14.78 -10.77
CA ASP A 281 -23.36 14.90 -10.23
C ASP A 281 -23.36 15.79 -8.97
N PRO A 282 -24.31 16.73 -8.83
CA PRO A 282 -24.39 17.61 -7.65
C PRO A 282 -24.46 16.87 -6.31
N ASN A 283 -25.02 15.65 -6.27
CA ASN A 283 -25.05 14.84 -5.06
C ASN A 283 -23.65 14.45 -4.60
N VAL A 284 -22.74 14.15 -5.52
CA VAL A 284 -21.34 13.84 -5.20
C VAL A 284 -20.67 15.04 -4.50
N LEU A 285 -20.88 16.25 -5.01
CA LEU A 285 -20.35 17.47 -4.39
C LEU A 285 -20.99 17.74 -3.03
N THR A 286 -22.29 17.46 -2.90
CA THR A 286 -23.03 17.60 -1.63
C THR A 286 -22.50 16.61 -0.58
N ASN A 287 -22.21 15.39 -0.96
CA ASN A 287 -21.68 14.34 -0.06
C ASN A 287 -20.32 14.71 0.55
N VAL A 288 -19.54 15.55 -0.12
CA VAL A 288 -18.28 16.10 0.38
C VAL A 288 -18.38 17.53 0.90
N ASN A 289 -19.60 18.04 1.11
CA ASN A 289 -19.91 19.39 1.62
C ASN A 289 -19.37 20.55 0.75
N TYR A 290 -19.24 20.35 -0.55
CA TYR A 290 -18.85 21.46 -1.44
C TYR A 290 -20.05 22.38 -1.73
N PRO A 291 -19.84 23.72 -1.70
CA PRO A 291 -20.90 24.68 -2.02
C PRO A 291 -21.40 24.54 -3.47
N SER A 292 -22.73 24.70 -3.66
CA SER A 292 -23.40 24.58 -4.96
C SER A 292 -22.94 25.53 -6.06
N LYS A 293 -22.12 26.54 -5.73
CA LYS A 293 -21.48 27.46 -6.69
C LYS A 293 -20.35 26.80 -7.50
N TYR A 294 -19.86 25.63 -7.06
CA TYR A 294 -18.85 24.85 -7.77
C TYR A 294 -19.52 23.77 -8.61
N GLN A 295 -18.93 23.48 -9.71
CA GLN A 295 -19.28 22.37 -10.57
C GLN A 295 -17.99 21.75 -11.12
N GLY A 296 -18.07 20.59 -11.75
CA GLY A 296 -16.87 19.95 -12.25
C GLY A 296 -17.17 18.84 -13.22
N PHE A 297 -16.11 18.24 -13.69
CA PHE A 297 -16.17 17.07 -14.55
C PHE A 297 -15.13 16.04 -14.11
N ALA A 298 -15.45 14.78 -14.43
CA ALA A 298 -14.58 13.66 -14.17
C ALA A 298 -14.49 12.76 -15.41
N TRP A 299 -13.42 11.99 -15.47
CA TRP A 299 -13.17 11.00 -16.52
C TRP A 299 -12.30 9.88 -15.97
N GLY A 300 -12.39 8.67 -16.59
CA GLY A 300 -11.60 7.53 -16.17
C GLY A 300 -11.20 6.65 -17.34
N VAL A 301 -9.92 6.26 -17.39
CA VAL A 301 -9.34 5.44 -18.44
C VAL A 301 -8.59 4.23 -17.88
N GLY A 302 -8.76 3.07 -18.54
CA GLY A 302 -7.97 1.87 -18.27
C GLY A 302 -6.60 1.93 -18.94
N ILE A 303 -5.53 1.79 -18.18
CA ILE A 303 -4.15 1.90 -18.67
C ILE A 303 -3.80 0.73 -19.59
N GLU A 304 -4.25 -0.48 -19.26
CA GLU A 304 -4.09 -1.65 -20.13
C GLU A 304 -4.73 -1.44 -21.50
N ARG A 305 -5.94 -0.84 -21.52
CA ARG A 305 -6.65 -0.54 -22.77
C ARG A 305 -5.87 0.42 -23.64
N LEU A 306 -5.31 1.48 -23.05
CA LEU A 306 -4.46 2.43 -23.77
C LEU A 306 -3.20 1.75 -24.31
N ALA A 307 -2.52 0.94 -23.50
CA ALA A 307 -1.33 0.22 -23.89
C ALA A 307 -1.61 -0.79 -25.01
N MET A 308 -2.69 -1.57 -24.88
CA MET A 308 -3.12 -2.54 -25.91
C MET A 308 -3.35 -1.85 -27.26
N LEU A 309 -4.08 -0.75 -27.27
CA LEU A 309 -4.37 0.00 -28.51
C LEU A 309 -3.10 0.59 -29.11
N ARG A 310 -2.27 1.26 -28.32
CA ARG A 310 -1.10 1.96 -28.82
C ARG A 310 -0.04 1.02 -29.39
N TYR A 311 0.20 -0.10 -28.72
CA TYR A 311 1.28 -1.05 -29.04
C TYR A 311 0.80 -2.29 -29.79
N GLY A 312 -0.50 -2.41 -30.07
CA GLY A 312 -1.06 -3.54 -30.80
C GLY A 312 -0.97 -4.87 -30.04
N ILE A 313 -1.30 -4.83 -28.73
CA ILE A 313 -1.25 -6.01 -27.87
C ILE A 313 -2.65 -6.60 -27.80
N ASP A 314 -2.79 -7.87 -28.19
CA ASP A 314 -4.09 -8.54 -28.32
C ASP A 314 -4.63 -9.12 -27.01
N HIS A 315 -3.75 -9.35 -26.01
CA HIS A 315 -4.11 -10.03 -24.78
C HIS A 315 -3.59 -9.29 -23.55
N ILE A 316 -4.51 -8.91 -22.64
CA ILE A 316 -4.20 -8.22 -21.37
C ILE A 316 -3.26 -9.03 -20.46
N LYS A 317 -3.32 -10.36 -20.49
CA LYS A 317 -2.46 -11.25 -19.70
C LYS A 317 -0.97 -11.04 -19.94
N ASN A 318 -0.58 -10.60 -21.15
CA ASN A 318 0.82 -10.37 -21.49
C ASN A 318 1.48 -9.33 -20.59
N PHE A 319 0.72 -8.40 -20.03
CA PHE A 319 1.21 -7.41 -19.06
C PHE A 319 1.53 -8.03 -17.69
N TYR A 320 0.93 -9.18 -17.35
CA TYR A 320 0.99 -9.78 -16.03
C TYR A 320 1.83 -11.06 -15.96
N GLU A 321 2.17 -11.67 -17.10
CA GLU A 321 3.03 -12.85 -17.18
C GLU A 321 4.51 -12.54 -16.91
N ASN A 322 4.90 -11.27 -16.92
CA ASN A 322 6.25 -10.79 -16.67
C ASN A 322 7.34 -11.46 -17.55
N ASP A 323 6.99 -11.78 -18.80
CA ASP A 323 7.93 -12.36 -19.76
C ASP A 323 8.91 -11.28 -20.24
N SER A 324 10.20 -11.47 -19.93
CA SER A 324 11.26 -10.52 -20.32
C SER A 324 11.39 -10.33 -21.84
N ARG A 325 11.02 -11.33 -22.63
CA ARG A 325 11.02 -11.25 -24.11
C ARG A 325 9.90 -10.33 -24.62
N PHE A 326 8.78 -10.29 -23.89
CA PHE A 326 7.68 -9.36 -24.17
C PHE A 326 8.05 -7.95 -23.72
N LEU A 327 8.48 -7.79 -22.46
CA LEU A 327 8.83 -6.47 -21.91
C LEU A 327 9.99 -5.80 -22.62
N GLY A 328 10.91 -6.58 -23.18
CA GLY A 328 12.07 -6.09 -23.93
C GLY A 328 11.79 -5.59 -25.35
N GLN A 329 10.54 -5.60 -25.78
CA GLN A 329 10.15 -5.10 -27.11
C GLN A 329 9.78 -3.60 -27.12
N PHE A 330 9.65 -2.97 -25.94
CA PHE A 330 9.11 -1.63 -25.76
C PHE A 330 10.09 -0.66 -25.10
#